data_ca0c9040d180658b15c501c9b7ed4304
#
_entry.id   ca0c9040d180658b15c501c9b7ed4304
#
_cell.length_a   1.000
_cell.length_b   1.000
_cell.length_c   1.000
_cell.angle_alpha   90.00
_cell.angle_beta   90.00
_cell.angle_gamma   90.00
#
_symmetry.space_group_name_H-M   'P 1'
#
loop_
_entity.id
_entity.type
_entity.pdbx_description
1 polymer ?
#
loop_
_entity_poly.entity_id
_entity_poly.type
_entity_poly.pdbx_seq_one_letter_code
_entity_poly.pdbx_strand_id
1 'polypeptide(L)'
;MATTFYSQIGANKRNSVLLAVLVVLILGVLGLFIGWAIFGDPRAAIPSTLTAIGLGLVASLVSYYAGDSIVLATSGAREIGPEDMPQLRNVVQEMAIAANVPMPKVYLIDDTAPNAFATGRDPKHASVAITSGLLEKLDREELQGVMAHELSHVRNFDIRFSLMVGVLVGSIALLADFFLRFTFWVGDGEAGGTRTAGAAASRS
;
A
#
# COMPACT_ATOMS: atom_id res chain seq x y z
N MET A 1 16.75 -22.69 16.33
CA MET A 1 16.26 -21.88 17.47
C MET A 1 14.79 -21.63 17.25
N ALA A 2 13.93 -22.02 18.21
CA ALA A 2 12.50 -21.73 18.12
C ALA A 2 12.28 -20.22 18.20
N THR A 3 11.69 -19.64 17.15
CA THR A 3 11.32 -18.22 17.12
C THR A 3 10.14 -18.03 18.08
N THR A 4 10.30 -17.27 19.15
CA THR A 4 9.20 -16.92 20.05
C THR A 4 8.33 -15.86 19.41
N PHE A 5 7.03 -15.80 19.74
CA PHE A 5 6.09 -14.77 19.27
C PHE A 5 6.65 -13.34 19.43
N TYR A 6 7.31 -13.07 20.54
CA TYR A 6 7.92 -11.75 20.78
C TYR A 6 9.06 -11.41 19.80
N SER A 7 9.84 -12.39 19.35
CA SER A 7 10.88 -12.18 18.37
C SER A 7 10.32 -11.88 16.98
N GLN A 8 9.17 -12.47 16.62
CA GLN A 8 8.46 -12.19 15.36
C GLN A 8 7.89 -10.76 15.34
N ILE A 9 7.22 -10.33 16.40
CA ILE A 9 6.72 -8.95 16.54
C ILE A 9 7.85 -7.93 16.39
N GLY A 10 8.98 -8.15 17.07
CA GLY A 10 10.14 -7.30 16.95
C GLY A 10 10.72 -7.27 15.53
N ALA A 11 10.79 -8.43 14.87
CA ALA A 11 11.24 -8.56 13.50
C ALA A 11 10.32 -7.82 12.53
N ASN A 12 9.00 -7.99 12.64
CA ASN A 12 8.02 -7.35 11.75
C ASN A 12 8.04 -5.82 11.88
N LYS A 13 8.13 -5.30 13.11
CA LYS A 13 8.30 -3.86 13.36
C LYS A 13 9.58 -3.32 12.72
N ARG A 14 10.71 -3.98 12.92
CA ARG A 14 12.00 -3.60 12.33
C ARG A 14 11.97 -3.68 10.81
N ASN A 15 11.44 -4.76 10.25
CA ASN A 15 11.36 -4.97 8.81
C ASN A 15 10.49 -3.90 8.13
N SER A 16 9.40 -3.45 8.77
CA SER A 16 8.58 -2.35 8.27
C SER A 16 9.38 -1.05 8.17
N VAL A 17 10.19 -0.72 9.19
CA VAL A 17 11.06 0.47 9.17
C VAL A 17 12.16 0.33 8.11
N LEU A 18 12.81 -0.83 8.04
CA LEU A 18 13.84 -1.11 7.02
C LEU A 18 13.29 -0.98 5.60
N LEU A 19 12.05 -1.46 5.38
CA LEU A 19 11.38 -1.32 4.09
C LEU A 19 11.15 0.16 3.73
N ALA A 20 10.64 0.97 4.66
CA ALA A 20 10.43 2.39 4.44
C ALA A 20 11.76 3.11 4.09
N VAL A 21 12.83 2.83 4.84
CA VAL A 21 14.16 3.36 4.57
C VAL A 21 14.66 2.93 3.19
N LEU A 22 14.53 1.65 2.86
CA LEU A 22 14.96 1.12 1.56
C LEU A 22 14.24 1.82 0.40
N VAL A 23 12.93 2.02 0.51
CA VAL A 23 12.15 2.70 -0.54
C VAL A 23 12.60 4.15 -0.70
N VAL A 24 12.81 4.88 0.40
CA VAL A 24 13.32 6.27 0.35
C VAL A 24 14.69 6.33 -0.32
N LEU A 25 15.58 5.38 -0.02
CA LEU A 25 16.90 5.28 -0.66
C LEU A 25 16.80 5.00 -2.16
N ILE A 26 15.95 4.03 -2.56
CA ILE A 26 15.72 3.72 -3.98
C ILE A 26 15.19 4.94 -4.73
N LEU A 27 14.21 5.63 -4.18
CA LEU A 27 13.66 6.85 -4.79
C LEU A 27 14.70 7.96 -4.85
N GLY A 28 15.54 8.14 -3.82
CA GLY A 28 16.65 9.10 -3.84
C GLY A 28 17.66 8.81 -4.93
N VAL A 29 18.08 7.55 -5.08
CA VAL A 29 18.99 7.11 -6.15
C VAL A 29 18.35 7.31 -7.53
N LEU A 30 17.09 6.96 -7.68
CA LEU A 30 16.35 7.17 -8.93
C LEU A 30 16.25 8.66 -9.25
N GLY A 31 15.95 9.51 -8.28
CA GLY A 31 15.93 10.97 -8.45
C GLY A 31 17.27 11.55 -8.89
N LEU A 32 18.39 11.01 -8.37
CA LEU A 32 19.74 11.38 -8.79
C LEU A 32 19.98 11.02 -10.26
N PHE A 33 19.69 9.79 -10.66
CA PHE A 33 19.90 9.33 -12.04
C PHE A 33 19.04 10.11 -13.05
N ILE A 34 17.76 10.33 -12.72
CA ILE A 34 16.84 11.10 -13.57
C ILE A 34 17.31 12.55 -13.71
N GLY A 35 17.65 13.20 -12.61
CA GLY A 35 18.16 14.57 -12.64
C GLY A 35 19.44 14.70 -13.44
N TRP A 36 20.38 13.76 -13.28
CA TRP A 36 21.60 13.73 -14.09
C TRP A 36 21.32 13.50 -15.58
N ALA A 37 20.41 12.60 -15.92
CA ALA A 37 20.05 12.31 -17.30
C ALA A 37 19.38 13.51 -18.00
N ILE A 38 18.55 14.28 -17.26
CA ILE A 38 17.84 15.45 -17.81
C ILE A 38 18.76 16.67 -17.93
N PHE A 39 19.55 16.96 -16.92
CA PHE A 39 20.33 18.20 -16.83
C PHE A 39 21.78 18.05 -17.28
N GLY A 40 22.31 16.84 -17.44
CA GLY A 40 23.70 16.59 -17.83
C GLY A 40 24.75 16.99 -16.77
N ASP A 41 24.34 17.57 -15.64
CA ASP A 41 25.20 18.02 -14.53
C ASP A 41 24.79 17.33 -13.22
N PRO A 42 25.72 16.62 -12.55
CA PRO A 42 25.45 16.00 -11.25
C PRO A 42 24.98 16.99 -10.17
N ARG A 43 25.38 18.25 -10.25
CA ARG A 43 24.96 19.27 -9.28
C ARG A 43 23.51 19.69 -9.50
N ALA A 44 23.05 19.74 -10.73
CA ALA A 44 21.66 20.02 -11.08
C ALA A 44 20.70 18.86 -10.73
N ALA A 45 21.25 17.65 -10.49
CA ALA A 45 20.49 16.50 -10.02
C ALA A 45 20.12 16.58 -8.52
N ILE A 46 20.75 17.47 -7.73
CA ILE A 46 20.45 17.58 -6.29
C ILE A 46 19.00 17.95 -6.00
N PRO A 47 18.36 18.93 -6.64
CA PRO A 47 16.96 19.26 -6.41
C PRO A 47 16.02 18.08 -6.70
N SER A 48 16.25 17.34 -7.79
CA SER A 48 15.42 16.17 -8.14
C SER A 48 15.57 15.04 -7.12
N THR A 49 16.77 14.82 -6.61
CA THR A 49 17.06 13.86 -5.54
C THR A 49 16.33 14.23 -4.25
N LEU A 50 16.41 15.49 -3.82
CA LEU A 50 15.73 15.97 -2.62
C LEU A 50 14.20 15.88 -2.75
N THR A 51 13.67 16.19 -3.92
CA THR A 51 12.24 16.03 -4.22
C THR A 51 11.82 14.57 -4.14
N ALA A 52 12.59 13.65 -4.74
CA ALA A 52 12.31 12.22 -4.71
C ALA A 52 12.35 11.65 -3.27
N ILE A 53 13.34 12.06 -2.46
CA ILE A 53 13.43 11.71 -1.04
C ILE A 53 12.19 12.24 -0.28
N GLY A 54 11.82 13.51 -0.50
CA GLY A 54 10.65 14.11 0.12
C GLY A 54 9.36 13.36 -0.21
N LEU A 55 9.16 13.02 -1.48
CA LEU A 55 8.02 12.20 -1.93
C LEU A 55 8.03 10.81 -1.28
N GLY A 56 9.19 10.17 -1.18
CA GLY A 56 9.34 8.87 -0.53
C GLY A 56 8.99 8.91 0.96
N LEU A 57 9.38 9.97 1.67
CA LEU A 57 9.01 10.17 3.07
C LEU A 57 7.50 10.39 3.22
N VAL A 58 6.89 11.23 2.38
CA VAL A 58 5.44 11.46 2.40
C VAL A 58 4.70 10.15 2.08
N ALA A 59 5.10 9.41 1.04
CA ALA A 59 4.50 8.12 0.70
C ALA A 59 4.59 7.11 1.86
N SER A 60 5.72 7.06 2.56
CA SER A 60 5.90 6.20 3.74
C SER A 60 4.98 6.59 4.90
N LEU A 61 4.78 7.88 5.15
CA LEU A 61 3.85 8.38 6.16
C LEU A 61 2.40 8.09 5.78
N VAL A 62 2.02 8.34 4.53
CA VAL A 62 0.68 8.01 4.02
C VAL A 62 0.41 6.52 4.14
N SER A 63 1.37 5.67 3.73
CA SER A 63 1.27 4.22 3.88
C SER A 63 1.05 3.81 5.33
N TYR A 64 1.76 4.43 6.26
CA TYR A 64 1.67 4.09 7.67
C TYR A 64 0.35 4.53 8.31
N TYR A 65 -0.15 5.75 8.00
CA TYR A 65 -1.32 6.33 8.68
C TYR A 65 -2.65 6.11 7.95
N ALA A 66 -2.63 6.01 6.63
CA ALA A 66 -3.84 5.93 5.80
C ALA A 66 -3.89 4.66 4.92
N GLY A 67 -2.89 3.78 4.99
CA GLY A 67 -2.80 2.62 4.11
C GLY A 67 -3.95 1.65 4.29
N ASP A 68 -4.44 1.44 5.51
CA ASP A 68 -5.62 0.62 5.81
C ASP A 68 -6.87 1.17 5.11
N SER A 69 -7.09 2.48 5.23
CA SER A 69 -8.23 3.16 4.58
C SER A 69 -8.13 3.09 3.05
N ILE A 70 -6.92 3.20 2.49
CA ILE A 70 -6.69 3.07 1.04
C ILE A 70 -7.02 1.66 0.58
N VAL A 71 -6.53 0.62 1.26
CA VAL A 71 -6.81 -0.79 0.90
C VAL A 71 -8.30 -1.09 1.00
N LEU A 72 -8.97 -0.68 2.07
CA LEU A 72 -10.41 -0.89 2.25
C LEU A 72 -11.22 -0.16 1.18
N ALA A 73 -10.90 1.10 0.87
CA ALA A 73 -11.59 1.88 -0.15
C ALA A 73 -11.41 1.29 -1.56
N THR A 74 -10.19 0.88 -1.91
CA THR A 74 -9.90 0.27 -3.22
C THR A 74 -10.52 -1.12 -3.38
N SER A 75 -10.74 -1.82 -2.27
CA SER A 75 -11.44 -3.11 -2.25
C SER A 75 -12.98 -2.98 -2.22
N GLY A 76 -13.52 -1.76 -2.22
CA GLY A 76 -14.96 -1.56 -2.10
C GLY A 76 -15.54 -2.00 -0.76
N ALA A 77 -14.72 -2.04 0.29
CA ALA A 77 -15.12 -2.52 1.60
C ALA A 77 -16.04 -1.52 2.31
N ARG A 78 -17.16 -1.99 2.83
CA ARG A 78 -18.14 -1.24 3.61
C ARG A 78 -18.07 -1.65 5.08
N GLU A 79 -17.88 -0.70 5.98
CA GLU A 79 -17.92 -0.96 7.42
C GLU A 79 -19.31 -1.45 7.83
N ILE A 80 -19.37 -2.55 8.56
CA ILE A 80 -20.63 -3.09 9.10
C ILE A 80 -20.82 -2.67 10.55
N GLY A 81 -22.01 -2.19 10.85
CA GLY A 81 -22.41 -1.79 12.19
C GLY A 81 -22.63 -2.97 13.15
N PRO A 82 -22.90 -2.66 14.43
CA PRO A 82 -23.14 -3.69 15.45
C PRO A 82 -24.32 -4.63 15.14
N GLU A 83 -25.33 -4.14 14.45
CA GLU A 83 -26.58 -4.86 14.19
C GLU A 83 -26.66 -5.48 12.79
N ASP A 84 -25.70 -5.11 11.87
CA ASP A 84 -25.81 -5.49 10.46
C ASP A 84 -25.61 -6.99 10.21
N MET A 85 -24.66 -7.63 10.87
CA MET A 85 -24.31 -9.04 10.71
C MET A 85 -23.89 -9.67 12.06
N PRO A 86 -24.84 -9.98 12.97
CA PRO A 86 -24.52 -10.42 14.32
C PRO A 86 -23.63 -11.66 14.38
N GLN A 87 -23.86 -12.64 13.48
CA GLN A 87 -23.07 -13.87 13.45
C GLN A 87 -21.60 -13.61 13.15
N LEU A 88 -21.30 -12.85 12.07
CA LEU A 88 -19.94 -12.50 11.69
C LEU A 88 -19.27 -11.71 12.82
N ARG A 89 -19.94 -10.71 13.34
CA ARG A 89 -19.41 -9.86 14.39
C ARG A 89 -19.10 -10.63 15.68
N ASN A 90 -19.97 -11.54 16.08
CA ASN A 90 -19.76 -12.40 17.26
C ASN A 90 -18.54 -13.29 17.05
N VAL A 91 -18.38 -13.90 15.88
CA VAL A 91 -17.21 -14.74 15.55
C VAL A 91 -15.92 -13.90 15.61
N VAL A 92 -15.90 -12.71 15.01
CA VAL A 92 -14.73 -11.83 15.08
C VAL A 92 -14.41 -11.43 16.51
N GLN A 93 -15.43 -11.13 17.33
CA GLN A 93 -15.25 -10.76 18.74
C GLN A 93 -14.70 -11.93 19.56
N GLU A 94 -15.23 -13.13 19.39
CA GLU A 94 -14.75 -14.34 20.06
C GLU A 94 -13.27 -14.59 19.72
N MET A 95 -12.92 -14.49 18.45
CA MET A 95 -11.54 -14.69 17.99
C MET A 95 -10.61 -13.57 18.43
N ALA A 96 -11.07 -12.31 18.50
CA ALA A 96 -10.29 -11.19 19.02
C ALA A 96 -9.95 -11.41 20.52
N ILE A 97 -10.92 -11.86 21.31
CA ILE A 97 -10.69 -12.23 22.72
C ILE A 97 -9.67 -13.37 22.83
N ALA A 98 -9.83 -14.43 22.03
CA ALA A 98 -8.91 -15.57 22.02
C ALA A 98 -7.48 -15.17 21.59
N ALA A 99 -7.35 -14.27 20.62
CA ALA A 99 -6.07 -13.74 20.18
C ALA A 99 -5.47 -12.69 21.13
N ASN A 100 -6.23 -12.24 22.14
CA ASN A 100 -5.84 -11.15 23.03
C ASN A 100 -5.49 -9.86 22.29
N VAL A 101 -6.36 -9.46 21.34
CA VAL A 101 -6.28 -8.20 20.60
C VAL A 101 -7.59 -7.41 20.79
N PRO A 102 -7.57 -6.08 20.68
CA PRO A 102 -8.80 -5.30 20.67
C PRO A 102 -9.70 -5.72 19.50
N MET A 103 -11.02 -5.58 19.69
CA MET A 103 -11.99 -5.83 18.62
C MET A 103 -11.66 -4.95 17.39
N PRO A 104 -11.34 -5.53 16.22
CA PRO A 104 -11.09 -4.77 15.02
C PRO A 104 -12.39 -4.21 14.44
N LYS A 105 -12.28 -3.25 13.56
CA LYS A 105 -13.39 -2.85 12.68
C LYS A 105 -13.67 -3.98 11.69
N VAL A 106 -14.95 -4.23 11.41
CA VAL A 106 -15.37 -5.30 10.51
C VAL A 106 -15.96 -4.70 9.23
N TYR A 107 -15.50 -5.19 8.11
CA TYR A 107 -15.91 -4.72 6.78
C TYR A 107 -16.44 -5.87 5.93
N LEU A 108 -17.46 -5.59 5.13
CA LEU A 108 -17.97 -6.47 4.10
C LEU A 108 -17.58 -5.94 2.73
N ILE A 109 -17.17 -6.84 1.85
CA ILE A 109 -16.91 -6.58 0.43
C ILE A 109 -17.96 -7.36 -0.36
N ASP A 110 -18.67 -6.67 -1.24
CA ASP A 110 -19.66 -7.30 -2.15
C ASP A 110 -18.92 -7.90 -3.35
N ASP A 111 -18.38 -9.10 -3.16
CA ASP A 111 -17.64 -9.87 -4.16
C ASP A 111 -17.94 -11.35 -3.98
N THR A 112 -18.22 -12.04 -5.08
CA THR A 112 -18.50 -13.49 -5.13
C THR A 112 -17.24 -14.35 -4.96
N ALA A 113 -16.05 -13.80 -5.20
CA ALA A 113 -14.79 -14.48 -4.96
C ALA A 113 -14.56 -14.66 -3.44
N PRO A 114 -14.28 -15.88 -2.97
CA PRO A 114 -14.08 -16.12 -1.54
C PRO A 114 -12.74 -15.53 -1.07
N ASN A 115 -12.80 -14.50 -0.23
CA ASN A 115 -11.62 -13.85 0.32
C ASN A 115 -11.89 -13.25 1.71
N ALA A 116 -10.85 -13.18 2.55
CA ALA A 116 -10.82 -12.39 3.76
C ALA A 116 -9.39 -11.88 3.98
N PHE A 117 -9.26 -10.73 4.63
CA PHE A 117 -7.95 -10.21 5.01
C PHE A 117 -8.05 -9.28 6.22
N ALA A 118 -6.96 -9.19 6.96
CA ALA A 118 -6.76 -8.18 7.98
C ALA A 118 -5.80 -7.10 7.49
N THR A 119 -6.07 -5.86 7.87
CA THR A 119 -5.23 -4.71 7.57
C THR A 119 -5.12 -3.78 8.78
N GLY A 120 -4.16 -2.87 8.76
CA GLY A 120 -3.95 -1.89 9.83
C GLY A 120 -2.49 -1.74 10.22
N ARG A 121 -2.18 -0.66 10.94
CA ARG A 121 -0.80 -0.37 11.37
C ARG A 121 -0.39 -1.05 12.68
N ASP A 122 -1.36 -1.42 13.51
CA ASP A 122 -1.16 -2.10 14.79
C ASP A 122 -2.46 -2.74 15.27
N PRO A 123 -2.45 -3.59 16.32
CA PRO A 123 -3.66 -4.25 16.82
C PRO A 123 -4.78 -3.32 17.30
N LYS A 124 -4.46 -2.07 17.70
CA LYS A 124 -5.48 -1.09 18.12
C LYS A 124 -6.17 -0.41 16.94
N HIS A 125 -5.53 -0.43 15.77
CA HIS A 125 -6.01 0.16 14.54
C HIS A 125 -6.11 -0.89 13.44
N ALA A 126 -6.62 -2.07 13.80
CA ALA A 126 -6.83 -3.17 12.89
C ALA A 126 -8.25 -3.17 12.33
N SER A 127 -8.37 -3.60 11.11
CA SER A 127 -9.62 -3.86 10.41
C SER A 127 -9.59 -5.25 9.79
N VAL A 128 -10.73 -5.93 9.75
CA VAL A 128 -10.90 -7.23 9.08
C VAL A 128 -11.96 -7.05 8.00
N ALA A 129 -11.66 -7.47 6.79
CA ALA A 129 -12.59 -7.46 5.67
C ALA A 129 -12.86 -8.89 5.21
N ILE A 130 -14.10 -9.16 4.84
CA ILE A 130 -14.55 -10.45 4.32
C ILE A 130 -15.49 -10.23 3.13
N THR A 131 -15.42 -11.09 2.13
CA THR A 131 -16.31 -11.04 0.97
C THR A 131 -17.62 -11.77 1.25
N SER A 132 -18.71 -11.32 0.60
CA SER A 132 -20.01 -12.00 0.62
C SER A 132 -19.88 -13.44 0.13
N GLY A 133 -19.10 -13.68 -0.92
CA GLY A 133 -18.88 -15.02 -1.46
C GLY A 133 -18.14 -15.98 -0.53
N LEU A 134 -17.33 -15.49 0.43
CA LEU A 134 -16.74 -16.33 1.46
C LEU A 134 -17.76 -16.64 2.57
N LEU A 135 -18.54 -15.64 3.01
CA LEU A 135 -19.57 -15.80 4.05
C LEU A 135 -20.66 -16.79 3.66
N GLU A 136 -21.04 -16.84 2.36
CA GLU A 136 -22.03 -17.78 1.84
C GLU A 136 -21.55 -19.24 1.84
N LYS A 137 -20.23 -19.44 1.82
CA LYS A 137 -19.62 -20.78 1.72
C LYS A 137 -19.22 -21.39 3.04
N LEU A 138 -19.00 -20.59 4.06
CA LEU A 138 -18.49 -21.03 5.34
C LEU A 138 -19.61 -21.21 6.37
N ASP A 139 -19.53 -22.29 7.10
CA ASP A 139 -20.27 -22.43 8.36
C ASP A 139 -19.60 -21.61 9.49
N ARG A 140 -20.22 -21.62 10.67
CA ARG A 140 -19.71 -20.85 11.81
C ARG A 140 -18.31 -21.28 12.25
N GLU A 141 -18.03 -22.58 12.26
CA GLU A 141 -16.76 -23.14 12.73
C GLU A 141 -15.64 -22.84 11.72
N GLU A 142 -15.93 -22.97 10.44
CA GLU A 142 -15.03 -22.62 9.36
C GLU A 142 -14.72 -21.12 9.37
N LEU A 143 -15.72 -20.27 9.60
CA LEU A 143 -15.55 -18.83 9.73
C LEU A 143 -14.67 -18.47 10.95
N GLN A 144 -14.83 -19.18 12.07
CA GLN A 144 -13.93 -19.02 13.22
C GLN A 144 -12.49 -19.34 12.85
N GLY A 145 -12.25 -20.40 12.07
CA GLY A 145 -10.92 -20.78 11.61
C GLY A 145 -10.26 -19.67 10.75
N VAL A 146 -11.02 -19.11 9.79
CA VAL A 146 -10.53 -18.00 8.95
C VAL A 146 -10.26 -16.76 9.80
N MET A 147 -11.19 -16.36 10.68
CA MET A 147 -11.00 -15.18 11.53
C MET A 147 -9.85 -15.34 12.52
N ALA A 148 -9.64 -16.54 13.06
CA ALA A 148 -8.50 -16.84 13.92
C ALA A 148 -7.17 -16.67 13.17
N HIS A 149 -7.13 -17.10 11.91
CA HIS A 149 -5.97 -16.91 11.03
C HIS A 149 -5.68 -15.41 10.80
N GLU A 150 -6.67 -14.65 10.39
CA GLU A 150 -6.52 -13.19 10.14
C GLU A 150 -6.11 -12.44 11.40
N LEU A 151 -6.71 -12.76 12.55
CA LEU A 151 -6.36 -12.10 13.80
C LEU A 151 -4.99 -12.51 14.34
N SER A 152 -4.46 -13.66 13.93
CA SER A 152 -3.06 -14.01 14.21
C SER A 152 -2.08 -13.04 13.54
N HIS A 153 -2.39 -12.60 12.31
CA HIS A 153 -1.63 -11.58 11.58
C HIS A 153 -1.70 -10.22 12.26
N VAL A 154 -2.88 -9.84 12.77
CA VAL A 154 -3.05 -8.63 13.60
C VAL A 154 -2.12 -8.66 14.82
N ARG A 155 -2.18 -9.76 15.59
CA ARG A 155 -1.38 -9.94 16.81
C ARG A 155 0.13 -9.88 16.56
N ASN A 156 0.57 -10.43 15.43
CA ASN A 156 2.00 -10.52 15.07
C ASN A 156 2.55 -9.26 14.40
N PHE A 157 1.73 -8.24 14.14
CA PHE A 157 2.12 -7.00 13.42
C PHE A 157 2.60 -7.22 11.97
N ASP A 158 2.35 -8.38 11.37
CA ASP A 158 2.69 -8.62 9.97
C ASP A 158 1.70 -7.94 9.01
N ILE A 159 0.46 -7.67 9.44
CA ILE A 159 -0.47 -6.79 8.71
C ILE A 159 0.18 -5.44 8.34
N ARG A 160 0.94 -4.84 9.26
CA ARG A 160 1.66 -3.59 9.04
C ARG A 160 2.71 -3.71 7.94
N PHE A 161 3.47 -4.79 7.95
CA PHE A 161 4.50 -5.03 6.94
C PHE A 161 3.87 -5.22 5.56
N SER A 162 2.84 -6.07 5.45
CA SER A 162 2.11 -6.33 4.21
C SER A 162 1.46 -5.07 3.63
N LEU A 163 0.83 -4.26 4.50
CA LEU A 163 0.24 -2.97 4.14
C LEU A 163 1.29 -2.02 3.54
N MET A 164 2.43 -1.88 4.23
CA MET A 164 3.51 -1.00 3.76
C MET A 164 4.09 -1.48 2.43
N VAL A 165 4.28 -2.80 2.24
CA VAL A 165 4.72 -3.37 0.96
C VAL A 165 3.76 -2.97 -0.15
N GLY A 166 2.44 -3.20 0.04
CA GLY A 166 1.43 -2.90 -0.97
C GLY A 166 1.42 -1.42 -1.40
N VAL A 167 1.37 -0.51 -0.43
CA VAL A 167 1.32 0.93 -0.72
C VAL A 167 2.63 1.45 -1.31
N LEU A 168 3.78 1.00 -0.80
CA LEU A 168 5.08 1.46 -1.30
C LEU A 168 5.39 0.94 -2.71
N VAL A 169 5.09 -0.34 -2.99
CA VAL A 169 5.22 -0.90 -4.34
C VAL A 169 4.27 -0.20 -5.31
N GLY A 170 3.02 0.04 -4.90
CA GLY A 170 2.06 0.82 -5.69
C GLY A 170 2.54 2.24 -5.97
N SER A 171 3.16 2.91 -4.99
CA SER A 171 3.73 4.25 -5.16
C SER A 171 4.88 4.26 -6.17
N ILE A 172 5.75 3.25 -6.18
CA ILE A 172 6.83 3.10 -7.15
C ILE A 172 6.26 2.91 -8.57
N ALA A 173 5.24 2.06 -8.72
CA ALA A 173 4.58 1.84 -9.99
C ALA A 173 3.94 3.11 -10.56
N LEU A 174 3.24 3.89 -9.71
CA LEU A 174 2.65 5.17 -10.09
C LEU A 174 3.70 6.21 -10.50
N LEU A 175 4.83 6.28 -9.79
CA LEU A 175 5.93 7.16 -10.15
C LEU A 175 6.56 6.76 -11.47
N ALA A 176 6.77 5.47 -11.71
CA ALA A 176 7.30 4.97 -12.99
C ALA A 176 6.36 5.32 -14.16
N ASP A 177 5.04 5.11 -14.01
CA ASP A 177 4.05 5.48 -15.02
C ASP A 177 4.03 7.00 -15.28
N PHE A 178 4.08 7.81 -14.23
CA PHE A 178 4.18 9.26 -14.34
C PHE A 178 5.43 9.68 -15.15
N PHE A 179 6.59 9.11 -14.83
CA PHE A 179 7.83 9.43 -15.56
C PHE A 179 7.77 9.01 -17.03
N LEU A 180 7.23 7.84 -17.33
CA LEU A 180 7.06 7.40 -18.71
C LEU A 180 6.17 8.37 -19.49
N ARG A 181 5.02 8.74 -18.94
CA ARG A 181 4.11 9.72 -19.58
C ARG A 181 4.75 11.09 -19.76
N PHE A 182 5.47 11.55 -18.73
CA PHE A 182 6.16 12.84 -18.79
C PHE A 182 7.24 12.88 -19.88
N THR A 183 8.05 11.82 -20.01
CA THR A 183 9.09 11.73 -21.04
C THR A 183 8.51 11.68 -22.45
N PHE A 184 7.41 10.97 -22.66
CA PHE A 184 6.69 10.99 -23.94
C PHE A 184 6.13 12.37 -24.27
N TRP A 185 5.52 13.05 -23.30
CA TRP A 185 4.95 14.38 -23.49
C TRP A 185 6.00 15.44 -23.81
N VAL A 186 7.15 15.42 -23.15
CA VAL A 186 8.28 16.33 -23.43
C VAL A 186 8.91 16.03 -24.81
N GLY A 187 9.06 14.75 -25.18
CA GLY A 187 9.63 14.35 -26.47
C GLY A 187 8.75 14.75 -27.67
N ASP A 188 7.44 14.68 -27.56
CA ASP A 188 6.52 15.12 -28.62
C ASP A 188 6.52 16.66 -28.82
N GLY A 189 6.82 17.42 -27.74
CA GLY A 189 6.93 18.88 -27.81
C GLY A 189 8.10 19.36 -28.67
N GLU A 190 9.23 18.66 -28.69
CA GLU A 190 10.39 18.99 -29.52
C GLU A 190 10.22 18.61 -31.01
N ALA A 191 9.52 17.50 -31.27
CA ALA A 191 9.24 17.05 -32.64
C ALA A 191 8.27 17.98 -33.41
N GLY A 192 7.40 18.72 -32.71
CA GLY A 192 6.47 19.69 -33.29
C GLY A 192 7.12 21.03 -33.69
N GLY A 193 8.19 21.46 -33.01
CA GLY A 193 8.83 22.74 -33.20
C GLY A 193 9.68 22.83 -34.47
N THR A 194 10.21 21.74 -35.00
CA THR A 194 11.09 21.70 -36.15
C THR A 194 10.37 21.68 -37.51
N ARG A 195 9.07 21.32 -37.53
CA ARG A 195 8.29 21.25 -38.78
C ARG A 195 7.74 22.59 -39.26
N THR A 196 7.63 23.60 -38.41
CA THR A 196 7.11 24.93 -38.80
C THR A 196 8.17 25.88 -39.29
N ALA A 197 9.46 25.68 -38.97
CA ALA A 197 10.56 26.56 -39.48
C ALA A 197 10.99 26.26 -40.90
N GLY A 198 10.77 25.04 -41.42
CA GLY A 198 11.15 24.65 -42.77
C GLY A 198 10.19 25.13 -43.90
N ALA A 199 8.94 25.45 -43.56
CA ALA A 199 7.94 25.84 -44.57
C ALA A 199 7.94 27.32 -44.94
N ALA A 200 8.63 28.18 -44.19
CA ALA A 200 8.70 29.61 -44.46
C ALA A 200 9.89 30.03 -45.37
N ALA A 201 10.89 29.15 -45.56
CA ALA A 201 12.11 29.46 -46.32
C ALA A 201 12.04 29.06 -47.81
N SER A 202 10.96 28.47 -48.30
CA SER A 202 10.83 28.05 -49.72
C SER A 202 9.91 28.94 -50.58
N ARG A 203 9.54 30.14 -50.11
CA ARG A 203 8.73 31.12 -50.85
C ARG A 203 9.44 32.48 -50.94
N SER A 204 10.65 32.51 -51.52
CA SER A 204 11.30 33.74 -52.02
C SER A 204 11.99 33.46 -53.35
#